data_b4f87fd3afdc42b02a1e7737a0b4e99a
#
_entry.id   b4f87fd3afdc42b02a1e7737a0b4e99a
#
_cell.length_a   1.000
_cell.length_b   1.000
_cell.length_c   1.000
_cell.angle_alpha   90.00
_cell.angle_beta   90.00
_cell.angle_gamma   90.00
#
_symmetry.space_group_name_H-M   'P 1'
#
loop_
_entity.id
_entity.type
_entity.pdbx_description
1 polymer ?
#
loop_
_entity_poly.entity_id
_entity_poly.type
_entity_poly.pdbx_seq_one_letter_code
_entity_poly.pdbx_strand_id
1 'polypeptide(L)'
;MNIFNSTQVIPSAPTMDVKIESSWKEKLRNEFDKEYFITLTEFVRQEYSTRQVFPPGNRIFNAFDLCPFDRVKVVIIGQDPYHNIGQAHGLCFSVTEGTEFPPSLVNIFKELNRDLGIPIPQSGNLERWARQGVLLLNAILTVRAHQALSHQNRGWEKFTDAAISAL
;
A
#
# COMPACT_ATOMS: atom_id res chain seq x y z
N MET A 1 1.66 23.90 53.51
CA MET A 1 0.52 23.28 52.80
C MET A 1 0.96 22.98 51.38
N ASN A 2 1.37 21.73 51.14
CA ASN A 2 1.83 21.30 49.82
C ASN A 2 0.64 20.73 49.06
N ILE A 3 0.23 21.38 48.02
CA ILE A 3 -0.80 20.89 47.10
C ILE A 3 -0.07 20.06 46.03
N PHE A 4 -0.16 18.74 46.16
CA PHE A 4 0.35 17.80 45.18
C PHE A 4 -0.46 17.93 43.87
N ASN A 5 0.18 18.43 42.82
CA ASN A 5 -0.37 18.43 41.50
C ASN A 5 -0.17 17.00 40.91
N SER A 6 -1.15 16.15 41.11
CA SER A 6 -1.17 14.81 40.45
C SER A 6 -1.52 14.99 39.00
N THR A 7 -0.51 15.06 38.15
CA THR A 7 -0.71 14.92 36.73
C THR A 7 -1.23 13.49 36.47
N GLN A 8 -2.52 13.37 36.28
CA GLN A 8 -3.11 12.11 35.81
C GLN A 8 -2.54 11.83 34.43
N VAL A 9 -1.70 10.83 34.34
CA VAL A 9 -1.29 10.23 33.05
C VAL A 9 -2.54 9.53 32.51
N ILE A 10 -3.21 10.14 31.56
CA ILE A 10 -4.28 9.50 30.81
C ILE A 10 -3.62 8.33 30.07
N PRO A 11 -4.06 7.08 30.28
CA PRO A 11 -3.56 5.96 29.53
C PRO A 11 -3.83 6.24 28.05
N SER A 12 -2.79 6.27 27.22
CA SER A 12 -2.95 6.34 25.78
C SER A 12 -3.83 5.16 25.36
N ALA A 13 -4.87 5.44 24.57
CA ALA A 13 -5.67 4.41 23.94
C ALA A 13 -4.75 3.40 23.25
N PRO A 14 -5.08 2.10 23.23
CA PRO A 14 -4.23 1.09 22.63
C PRO A 14 -3.99 1.48 21.16
N THR A 15 -2.73 1.74 20.81
CA THR A 15 -2.29 1.98 19.44
C THR A 15 -2.75 0.82 18.56
N MET A 16 -3.41 1.14 17.44
CA MET A 16 -3.88 0.12 16.51
C MET A 16 -2.68 -0.71 16.02
N ASP A 17 -2.72 -2.03 16.20
CA ASP A 17 -1.65 -2.92 15.74
C ASP A 17 -1.76 -3.16 14.24
N VAL A 18 -1.20 -2.23 13.45
CA VAL A 18 -1.12 -2.35 12.00
C VAL A 18 0.02 -3.31 11.65
N LYS A 19 -0.31 -4.34 10.87
CA LYS A 19 0.67 -5.31 10.36
C LYS A 19 1.30 -4.77 9.08
N ILE A 20 2.39 -4.10 9.23
CA ILE A 20 3.24 -3.53 8.17
C ILE A 20 4.71 -3.78 8.57
N GLU A 21 5.62 -3.81 7.61
CA GLU A 21 7.05 -4.01 7.86
C GLU A 21 7.58 -3.02 8.91
N SER A 22 8.49 -3.48 9.77
CA SER A 22 8.87 -2.81 11.03
C SER A 22 9.45 -1.41 10.86
N SER A 23 10.29 -1.18 9.84
CA SER A 23 10.89 0.13 9.60
C SER A 23 9.83 1.16 9.16
N TRP A 24 8.88 0.77 8.33
CA TRP A 24 7.73 1.57 7.95
C TRP A 24 6.80 1.81 9.14
N LYS A 25 6.57 0.78 9.97
CA LYS A 25 5.75 0.92 11.18
C LYS A 25 6.28 1.98 12.12
N GLU A 26 7.60 2.05 12.30
CA GLU A 26 8.26 3.07 13.10
C GLU A 26 8.05 4.47 12.52
N LYS A 27 8.30 4.65 11.22
CA LYS A 27 8.18 5.95 10.53
C LYS A 27 6.75 6.48 10.49
N LEU A 28 5.76 5.58 10.33
CA LEU A 28 4.35 5.93 10.18
C LEU A 28 3.55 5.80 11.48
N ARG A 29 4.21 5.57 12.61
CA ARG A 29 3.57 5.32 13.90
C ARG A 29 2.48 6.36 14.24
N ASN A 30 2.78 7.65 14.04
CA ASN A 30 1.86 8.72 14.36
C ASN A 30 0.64 8.79 13.41
N GLU A 31 0.72 8.16 12.23
CA GLU A 31 -0.40 8.14 11.29
C GLU A 31 -1.50 7.19 11.77
N PHE A 32 -1.13 6.09 12.43
CA PHE A 32 -2.08 5.04 12.85
C PHE A 32 -3.06 5.49 13.93
N ASP A 33 -2.72 6.54 14.69
CA ASP A 33 -3.56 7.09 15.76
C ASP A 33 -4.42 8.29 15.28
N LYS A 34 -4.26 8.73 14.03
CA LYS A 34 -5.04 9.83 13.45
C LYS A 34 -6.46 9.39 13.13
N GLU A 35 -7.41 10.29 13.34
CA GLU A 35 -8.84 10.06 13.09
C GLU A 35 -9.13 9.54 11.68
N TYR A 36 -8.46 10.11 10.66
CA TYR A 36 -8.66 9.66 9.28
C TYR A 36 -8.27 8.20 9.07
N PHE A 37 -7.20 7.74 9.76
CA PHE A 37 -6.73 6.35 9.63
C PHE A 37 -7.64 5.38 10.35
N ILE A 38 -8.16 5.76 11.53
CA ILE A 38 -9.17 5.00 12.26
C ILE A 38 -10.43 4.83 11.39
N THR A 39 -10.97 5.93 10.86
CA THR A 39 -12.13 5.91 9.96
C THR A 39 -11.88 5.07 8.70
N LEU A 40 -10.68 5.19 8.10
CA LEU A 40 -10.27 4.39 6.96
C LEU A 40 -10.28 2.89 7.29
N THR A 41 -9.72 2.49 8.42
CA THR A 41 -9.65 1.07 8.80
C THR A 41 -11.02 0.47 9.07
N GLU A 42 -11.93 1.22 9.68
CA GLU A 42 -13.33 0.81 9.85
C GLU A 42 -14.03 0.60 8.51
N PHE A 43 -13.89 1.58 7.60
CA PHE A 43 -14.40 1.48 6.24
C PHE A 43 -13.86 0.24 5.52
N VAL A 44 -12.53 0.03 5.53
CA VAL A 44 -11.88 -1.10 4.87
C VAL A 44 -12.37 -2.43 5.44
N ARG A 45 -12.47 -2.57 6.77
CA ARG A 45 -13.01 -3.78 7.41
C ARG A 45 -14.44 -4.08 6.95
N GLN A 46 -15.30 -3.05 6.90
CA GLN A 46 -16.67 -3.21 6.42
C GLN A 46 -16.70 -3.64 4.95
N GLU A 47 -15.87 -3.05 4.10
CA GLU A 47 -15.77 -3.44 2.69
C GLU A 47 -15.39 -4.90 2.52
N TYR A 48 -14.33 -5.38 3.21
CA TYR A 48 -13.93 -6.79 3.13
C TYR A 48 -14.97 -7.76 3.72
N SER A 49 -15.80 -7.32 4.64
CA SER A 49 -16.85 -8.17 5.23
C SER A 49 -18.11 -8.30 4.35
N THR A 50 -18.35 -7.34 3.46
CA THR A 50 -19.60 -7.23 2.69
C THR A 50 -19.42 -7.27 1.18
N ARG A 51 -18.19 -7.12 0.69
CA ARG A 51 -17.84 -6.97 -0.72
C ARG A 51 -16.62 -7.80 -1.09
N GLN A 52 -16.47 -8.06 -2.38
CA GLN A 52 -15.20 -8.54 -2.91
C GLN A 52 -14.26 -7.35 -3.13
N VAL A 53 -13.14 -7.35 -2.41
CA VAL A 53 -12.16 -6.26 -2.41
C VAL A 53 -10.77 -6.79 -2.77
N PHE A 54 -10.00 -6.01 -3.49
CA PHE A 54 -8.62 -6.32 -3.87
C PHE A 54 -7.64 -5.25 -3.34
N PRO A 55 -6.38 -5.65 -3.11
CA PRO A 55 -5.83 -7.01 -3.08
C PRO A 55 -6.39 -7.82 -1.89
N PRO A 56 -6.06 -9.12 -1.73
CA PRO A 56 -6.37 -9.85 -0.49
C PRO A 56 -5.87 -9.11 0.75
N GLY A 57 -6.61 -9.15 1.86
CA GLY A 57 -6.34 -8.32 3.05
C GLY A 57 -4.91 -8.42 3.61
N ASN A 58 -4.29 -9.61 3.52
CA ASN A 58 -2.90 -9.84 3.92
C ASN A 58 -1.87 -9.29 2.91
N ARG A 59 -2.30 -8.67 1.81
CA ARG A 59 -1.45 -8.08 0.77
C ARG A 59 -1.63 -6.58 0.63
N ILE A 60 -2.44 -5.93 1.46
CA ILE A 60 -2.68 -4.47 1.39
C ILE A 60 -1.37 -3.69 1.49
N PHE A 61 -0.48 -4.09 2.41
CA PHE A 61 0.80 -3.42 2.66
C PHE A 61 2.00 -4.09 1.96
N ASN A 62 1.77 -4.94 0.96
CA ASN A 62 2.82 -5.73 0.32
C ASN A 62 3.96 -4.88 -0.28
N ALA A 63 3.66 -3.67 -0.77
CA ALA A 63 4.68 -2.75 -1.27
C ALA A 63 5.69 -2.35 -0.18
N PHE A 64 5.20 -2.12 1.03
CA PHE A 64 6.01 -1.81 2.20
C PHE A 64 6.75 -3.04 2.73
N ASP A 65 6.07 -4.20 2.76
CA ASP A 65 6.64 -5.45 3.29
C ASP A 65 7.81 -5.96 2.44
N LEU A 66 7.77 -5.72 1.12
CA LEU A 66 8.83 -6.13 0.19
C LEU A 66 9.94 -5.09 -0.02
N CYS A 67 9.68 -3.84 0.33
CA CYS A 67 10.63 -2.74 0.22
C CYS A 67 10.71 -1.96 1.55
N PRO A 68 11.51 -2.43 2.53
CA PRO A 68 11.74 -1.75 3.79
C PRO A 68 12.15 -0.28 3.59
N PHE A 69 11.80 0.60 4.54
CA PHE A 69 12.03 2.04 4.47
C PHE A 69 13.46 2.40 4.09
N ASP A 70 14.42 1.81 4.80
CA ASP A 70 15.85 2.10 4.61
C ASP A 70 16.43 1.54 3.30
N ARG A 71 15.64 0.76 2.56
CA ARG A 71 16.03 0.15 1.28
C ARG A 71 15.43 0.84 0.07
N VAL A 72 14.54 1.80 0.26
CA VAL A 72 13.90 2.53 -0.84
C VAL A 72 14.96 3.31 -1.63
N LYS A 73 15.01 3.04 -2.92
CA LYS A 73 15.87 3.74 -3.90
C LYS A 73 15.05 4.52 -4.91
N VAL A 74 13.89 4.00 -5.29
CA VAL A 74 12.98 4.57 -6.28
C VAL A 74 11.55 4.36 -5.81
N VAL A 75 10.70 5.36 -6.01
CA VAL A 75 9.26 5.28 -5.78
C VAL A 75 8.55 5.33 -7.12
N ILE A 76 7.72 4.33 -7.38
CA ILE A 76 6.79 4.31 -8.51
C ILE A 76 5.38 4.35 -7.94
N ILE A 77 4.57 5.32 -8.40
CA ILE A 77 3.23 5.53 -7.88
C ILE A 77 2.21 5.13 -8.95
N GLY A 78 1.35 4.18 -8.60
CA GLY A 78 0.13 3.86 -9.33
C GLY A 78 -1.07 4.57 -8.71
N GLN A 79 -2.24 4.44 -9.34
CA GLN A 79 -3.47 5.06 -8.89
C GLN A 79 -4.16 4.22 -7.81
N ASP A 80 -4.71 3.07 -8.20
CA ASP A 80 -5.37 2.09 -7.35
C ASP A 80 -5.07 0.66 -7.83
N PRO A 81 -5.38 -0.38 -7.05
CA PRO A 81 -5.12 -1.75 -7.48
C PRO A 81 -5.92 -2.14 -8.72
N TYR A 82 -5.43 -3.09 -9.50
CA TYR A 82 -6.25 -3.74 -10.51
C TYR A 82 -7.49 -4.35 -9.87
N HIS A 83 -8.65 -4.14 -10.49
CA HIS A 83 -9.95 -4.52 -9.93
C HIS A 83 -10.54 -5.83 -10.49
N ASN A 84 -9.80 -6.54 -11.35
CA ASN A 84 -10.20 -7.86 -11.82
C ASN A 84 -9.62 -8.96 -10.91
N ILE A 85 -10.34 -10.08 -10.88
CA ILE A 85 -9.98 -11.24 -10.05
C ILE A 85 -8.58 -11.75 -10.40
N GLY A 86 -7.76 -12.03 -9.39
CA GLY A 86 -6.46 -12.65 -9.54
C GLY A 86 -5.33 -11.72 -10.00
N GLN A 87 -5.57 -10.44 -10.23
CA GLN A 87 -4.54 -9.51 -10.69
C GLN A 87 -3.74 -8.88 -9.54
N ALA A 88 -4.43 -8.13 -8.67
CA ALA A 88 -3.78 -7.31 -7.64
C ALA A 88 -3.21 -8.15 -6.48
N HIS A 89 -2.00 -7.81 -6.08
CA HIS A 89 -1.33 -8.41 -4.91
C HIS A 89 -0.55 -7.38 -4.06
N GLY A 90 -0.95 -6.10 -4.12
CA GLY A 90 -0.43 -5.03 -3.27
C GLY A 90 0.81 -4.31 -3.78
N LEU A 91 1.18 -4.50 -5.04
CA LEU A 91 2.21 -3.74 -5.74
C LEU A 91 1.59 -3.05 -6.96
N CYS A 92 1.84 -1.76 -7.16
CA CYS A 92 1.32 -1.06 -8.34
C CYS A 92 1.90 -1.66 -9.63
N PHE A 93 1.06 -1.71 -10.67
CA PHE A 93 1.35 -2.27 -12.00
C PHE A 93 1.63 -3.77 -12.05
N SER A 94 1.90 -4.42 -10.93
CA SER A 94 2.24 -5.83 -10.81
C SER A 94 1.00 -6.72 -10.80
N VAL A 95 1.13 -7.89 -11.39
CA VAL A 95 0.11 -8.95 -11.33
C VAL A 95 0.68 -10.24 -10.75
N THR A 96 -0.19 -11.12 -10.26
CA THR A 96 0.21 -12.45 -9.78
C THR A 96 0.78 -13.29 -10.91
N GLU A 97 1.57 -14.31 -10.56
CA GLU A 97 2.13 -15.24 -11.55
C GLU A 97 1.03 -15.91 -12.41
N GLY A 98 1.33 -16.06 -13.71
CA GLY A 98 0.41 -16.67 -14.65
C GLY A 98 -0.78 -15.79 -15.09
N THR A 99 -0.82 -14.55 -14.65
CA THR A 99 -1.86 -13.60 -15.04
C THR A 99 -1.46 -12.86 -16.33
N GLU A 100 -2.42 -12.67 -17.23
CA GLU A 100 -2.24 -11.86 -18.43
C GLU A 100 -1.86 -10.41 -18.05
N PHE A 101 -0.96 -9.83 -18.84
CA PHE A 101 -0.48 -8.47 -18.56
C PHE A 101 -1.56 -7.43 -18.85
N PRO A 102 -1.94 -6.60 -17.86
CA PRO A 102 -2.78 -5.45 -18.13
C PRO A 102 -2.11 -4.45 -19.08
N PRO A 103 -2.89 -3.63 -19.81
CA PRO A 103 -2.35 -2.70 -20.81
C PRO A 103 -1.24 -1.77 -20.30
N SER A 104 -1.38 -1.29 -19.06
CA SER A 104 -0.35 -0.44 -18.43
C SER A 104 0.98 -1.16 -18.26
N LEU A 105 0.96 -2.42 -17.81
CA LEU A 105 2.17 -3.23 -17.65
C LEU A 105 2.81 -3.60 -19.01
N VAL A 106 1.98 -3.91 -20.00
CA VAL A 106 2.44 -4.13 -21.39
C VAL A 106 3.21 -2.91 -21.88
N ASN A 107 2.70 -1.70 -21.63
CA ASN A 107 3.35 -0.46 -22.06
C ASN A 107 4.68 -0.23 -21.33
N ILE A 108 4.74 -0.51 -20.01
CA ILE A 108 5.99 -0.44 -19.24
C ILE A 108 7.04 -1.38 -19.83
N PHE A 109 6.70 -2.63 -20.10
CA PHE A 109 7.65 -3.60 -20.66
C PHE A 109 8.07 -3.27 -22.09
N LYS A 110 7.16 -2.75 -22.93
CA LYS A 110 7.52 -2.26 -24.27
C LYS A 110 8.51 -1.11 -24.19
N GLU A 111 8.30 -0.18 -23.26
CA GLU A 111 9.21 0.96 -23.12
C GLU A 111 10.58 0.53 -22.63
N LEU A 112 10.66 -0.37 -21.64
CA LEU A 112 11.93 -0.94 -21.19
C LEU A 112 12.67 -1.69 -22.31
N ASN A 113 11.94 -2.41 -23.15
CA ASN A 113 12.54 -3.08 -24.29
C ASN A 113 13.06 -2.07 -25.33
N ARG A 114 12.28 -1.04 -25.65
CA ARG A 114 12.66 0.00 -26.63
C ARG A 114 13.86 0.81 -26.19
N ASP A 115 13.90 1.21 -24.90
CA ASP A 115 14.92 2.12 -24.37
C ASP A 115 16.21 1.39 -23.99
N LEU A 116 16.11 0.22 -23.36
CA LEU A 116 17.23 -0.49 -22.76
C LEU A 116 17.55 -1.83 -23.44
N GLY A 117 16.77 -2.24 -24.45
CA GLY A 117 16.93 -3.55 -25.11
C GLY A 117 16.63 -4.75 -24.20
N ILE A 118 15.97 -4.52 -23.04
CA ILE A 118 15.63 -5.59 -22.10
C ILE A 118 14.53 -6.46 -22.71
N PRO A 119 14.70 -7.79 -22.79
CA PRO A 119 13.66 -8.67 -23.27
C PRO A 119 12.38 -8.56 -22.43
N ILE A 120 11.22 -8.59 -23.09
CA ILE A 120 9.92 -8.59 -22.39
C ILE A 120 9.84 -9.87 -21.54
N PRO A 121 9.62 -9.75 -20.20
CA PRO A 121 9.58 -10.91 -19.32
C PRO A 121 8.33 -11.75 -19.57
N GLN A 122 8.40 -13.02 -19.17
CA GLN A 122 7.23 -13.91 -19.22
C GLN A 122 6.27 -13.75 -18.03
N SER A 123 6.76 -13.16 -16.93
CA SER A 123 5.98 -12.91 -15.72
C SER A 123 5.73 -11.42 -15.51
N GLY A 124 4.48 -11.07 -15.17
CA GLY A 124 4.08 -9.72 -14.76
C GLY A 124 4.26 -9.46 -13.26
N ASN A 125 4.81 -10.41 -12.50
CA ASN A 125 5.09 -10.22 -11.09
C ASN A 125 6.37 -9.38 -10.90
N LEU A 126 6.21 -8.20 -10.30
CA LEU A 126 7.27 -7.22 -10.08
C LEU A 126 7.89 -7.29 -8.66
N GLU A 127 7.61 -8.33 -7.87
CA GLU A 127 8.22 -8.49 -6.53
C GLU A 127 9.76 -8.41 -6.58
N ARG A 128 10.38 -8.91 -7.66
CA ARG A 128 11.82 -8.79 -7.87
C ARG A 128 12.32 -7.34 -7.91
N TRP A 129 11.49 -6.40 -8.40
CA TRP A 129 11.83 -4.97 -8.39
C TRP A 129 11.70 -4.41 -6.97
N ALA A 130 10.61 -4.74 -6.29
CA ALA A 130 10.38 -4.30 -4.90
C ALA A 130 11.54 -4.72 -3.98
N ARG A 131 12.00 -5.97 -4.08
CA ARG A 131 13.14 -6.49 -3.29
C ARG A 131 14.48 -5.81 -3.60
N GLN A 132 14.59 -5.12 -4.72
CA GLN A 132 15.77 -4.33 -5.10
C GLN A 132 15.72 -2.86 -4.64
N GLY A 133 14.63 -2.44 -4.00
CA GLY A 133 14.45 -1.10 -3.48
C GLY A 133 13.53 -0.21 -4.32
N VAL A 134 12.68 -0.79 -5.17
CA VAL A 134 11.61 -0.06 -5.86
C VAL A 134 10.32 -0.14 -5.04
N LEU A 135 9.92 0.95 -4.43
CA LEU A 135 8.64 1.05 -3.75
C LEU A 135 7.53 1.18 -4.79
N LEU A 136 6.84 0.06 -5.06
CA LEU A 136 5.73 -0.03 -6.03
C LEU A 136 4.40 0.29 -5.34
N LEU A 137 4.12 1.56 -5.10
CA LEU A 137 3.03 2.02 -4.26
C LEU A 137 1.84 2.52 -5.09
N ASN A 138 0.61 2.08 -4.77
CA ASN A 138 -0.59 2.77 -5.25
C ASN A 138 -0.96 3.91 -4.29
N ALA A 139 -1.53 5.01 -4.81
CA ALA A 139 -2.08 6.08 -3.98
C ALA A 139 -3.27 5.60 -3.13
N ILE A 140 -4.06 4.68 -3.68
CA ILE A 140 -5.20 4.01 -3.02
C ILE A 140 -4.86 2.52 -2.89
N LEU A 141 -4.86 1.96 -1.68
CA LEU A 141 -4.35 0.60 -1.48
C LEU A 141 -5.40 -0.51 -1.62
N THR A 142 -6.68 -0.16 -1.73
CA THR A 142 -7.77 -1.15 -1.87
C THR A 142 -8.80 -0.70 -2.89
N VAL A 143 -9.51 -1.66 -3.50
CA VAL A 143 -10.52 -1.38 -4.51
C VAL A 143 -11.58 -2.49 -4.50
N ARG A 144 -12.86 -2.16 -4.79
CA ARG A 144 -13.91 -3.17 -5.03
C ARG A 144 -13.69 -3.87 -6.37
N ALA A 145 -14.05 -5.14 -6.41
CA ALA A 145 -14.07 -5.90 -7.67
C ALA A 145 -14.86 -5.15 -8.74
N HIS A 146 -14.26 -5.01 -9.93
CA HIS A 146 -14.84 -4.38 -11.13
C HIS A 146 -15.24 -2.89 -10.99
N GLN A 147 -14.76 -2.20 -9.94
CA GLN A 147 -15.11 -0.80 -9.67
C GLN A 147 -13.84 0.03 -9.39
N ALA A 148 -13.14 0.44 -10.44
CA ALA A 148 -11.99 1.33 -10.32
C ALA A 148 -12.32 2.57 -9.47
N LEU A 149 -11.36 3.04 -8.66
CA LEU A 149 -11.49 4.20 -7.78
C LEU A 149 -12.60 4.12 -6.71
N SER A 150 -13.19 2.95 -6.48
CA SER A 150 -14.30 2.79 -5.51
C SER A 150 -13.93 3.16 -4.07
N HIS A 151 -12.63 3.17 -3.72
CA HIS A 151 -12.12 3.57 -2.40
C HIS A 151 -11.41 4.91 -2.40
N GLN A 152 -11.58 5.73 -3.45
CA GLN A 152 -11.05 7.08 -3.53
C GLN A 152 -11.62 7.98 -2.43
N ASN A 153 -10.80 8.91 -1.91
CA ASN A 153 -11.19 9.87 -0.87
C ASN A 153 -11.67 9.23 0.45
N ARG A 154 -11.20 8.00 0.74
CA ARG A 154 -11.49 7.31 2.01
C ARG A 154 -10.36 7.41 3.03
N GLY A 155 -9.22 8.00 2.65
CA GLY A 155 -8.07 8.23 3.54
C GLY A 155 -6.79 7.54 3.10
N TRP A 156 -6.83 6.64 2.10
CA TRP A 156 -5.62 6.00 1.58
C TRP A 156 -4.63 7.02 1.05
N GLU A 157 -5.10 8.03 0.32
CA GLU A 157 -4.26 9.07 -0.27
C GLU A 157 -3.47 9.84 0.81
N LYS A 158 -4.12 10.15 1.93
CA LYS A 158 -3.45 10.80 3.09
C LYS A 158 -2.37 9.91 3.70
N PHE A 159 -2.64 8.62 3.79
CA PHE A 159 -1.69 7.66 4.35
C PHE A 159 -0.47 7.47 3.42
N THR A 160 -0.70 7.30 2.13
CA THR A 160 0.38 7.12 1.15
C THR A 160 1.18 8.40 0.94
N ASP A 161 0.54 9.59 1.00
CA ASP A 161 1.23 10.88 1.02
C ASP A 161 2.15 11.02 2.24
N ALA A 162 1.69 10.59 3.42
CA ALA A 162 2.52 10.58 4.61
C ALA A 162 3.72 9.62 4.48
N ALA A 163 3.51 8.45 3.86
CA ALA A 163 4.59 7.50 3.60
C ALA A 163 5.65 8.07 2.66
N ILE A 164 5.23 8.76 1.59
CA ILE A 164 6.14 9.41 0.64
C ILE A 164 6.86 10.59 1.31
N SER A 165 6.16 11.35 2.14
CA SER A 165 6.75 12.49 2.86
C SER A 165 7.77 12.09 3.93
N ALA A 166 7.75 10.85 4.39
CA ALA A 166 8.70 10.31 5.34
C ALA A 166 10.05 9.92 4.70
N LEU A 167 10.10 9.72 3.38
CA LEU A 167 11.30 9.43 2.59
C LEU A 167 12.14 10.67 2.35
#